data_786053243162f6984f78a9147e092ffc
#
_entry.id   786053243162f6984f78a9147e092ffc
#
_cell.length_a   1.000
_cell.length_b   1.000
_cell.length_c   1.000
_cell.angle_alpha   90.00
_cell.angle_beta   90.00
_cell.angle_gamma   90.00
#
_symmetry.space_group_name_H-M   'P 1'
#
loop_
_entity.id
_entity.type
_entity.pdbx_description
1 polymer ?
#
loop_
_entity_poly.entity_id
_entity_poly.type
_entity_poly.pdbx_seq_one_letter_code
_entity_poly.pdbx_strand_id
1 'polypeptide(L)'
;MRRTTKEIKKKEVIIDLLNTCHVGRLGTVSKDGYPVVKPLNFAYHAGKVYFHSAQEGEKIEDIRRDNRVCFEVDLPIAFVTSKLSPCRSSYLYRSVIIKGRAYVVEDVSERVFALQRLMEKYEPEYSYAEFPADKMNLTAVIRIDIEELAGKEDLGKEQPMKEAVMKALEQNMQLPIVLERD
;
A
#
# COMPACT_ATOMS: atom_id res chain seq x y z
N MET A 1 4.76 -11.14 14.24
CA MET A 1 5.92 -10.21 13.96
C MET A 1 7.06 -10.49 14.93
N ARG A 2 8.34 -10.56 14.49
CA ARG A 2 9.48 -10.87 15.38
C ARG A 2 9.85 -9.73 16.34
N ARG A 3 9.71 -8.47 15.91
CA ARG A 3 10.01 -7.26 16.70
C ARG A 3 8.73 -6.52 17.04
N THR A 4 8.11 -6.89 18.15
CA THR A 4 6.87 -6.29 18.68
C THR A 4 7.01 -4.80 19.05
N THR A 5 8.25 -4.34 19.35
CA THR A 5 8.55 -2.92 19.63
C THR A 5 8.41 -1.98 18.42
N LYS A 6 8.33 -2.54 17.21
CA LYS A 6 8.14 -1.78 15.96
C LYS A 6 6.75 -1.95 15.38
N GLU A 7 5.85 -2.58 16.10
CA GLU A 7 4.47 -2.78 15.64
C GLU A 7 3.65 -1.50 15.75
N ILE A 8 2.97 -1.15 14.67
CA ILE A 8 1.98 -0.07 14.68
C ILE A 8 0.72 -0.63 15.35
N LYS A 9 0.46 -0.19 16.59
CA LYS A 9 -0.70 -0.63 17.37
C LYS A 9 -1.98 0.15 17.06
N LYS A 10 -1.84 1.39 16.59
CA LYS A 10 -2.96 2.27 16.25
C LYS A 10 -3.48 1.93 14.86
N LYS A 11 -4.69 1.41 14.77
CA LYS A 11 -5.34 1.03 13.51
C LYS A 11 -5.51 2.22 12.57
N GLU A 12 -5.71 3.39 13.13
CA GLU A 12 -5.87 4.66 12.39
C GLU A 12 -4.62 4.98 11.55
N VAL A 13 -3.41 4.74 12.11
CA VAL A 13 -2.14 4.95 11.39
C VAL A 13 -2.00 3.98 10.21
N ILE A 14 -2.44 2.75 10.37
CA ILE A 14 -2.43 1.75 9.28
C ILE A 14 -3.41 2.15 8.17
N ILE A 15 -4.61 2.59 8.54
CA ILE A 15 -5.64 3.04 7.60
C ILE A 15 -5.16 4.30 6.86
N ASP A 16 -4.53 5.23 7.57
CA ASP A 16 -3.95 6.43 6.98
C ASP A 16 -2.89 6.09 5.92
N LEU A 17 -1.96 5.17 6.21
CA LEU A 17 -1.00 4.69 5.22
C LEU A 17 -1.66 4.07 3.99
N LEU A 18 -2.70 3.26 4.18
CA LEU A 18 -3.44 2.66 3.07
C LEU A 18 -4.18 3.70 2.22
N ASN A 19 -4.59 4.81 2.81
CA ASN A 19 -5.26 5.90 2.10
C ASN A 19 -4.28 6.85 1.40
N THR A 20 -3.11 7.12 2.01
CA THR A 20 -2.15 8.12 1.53
C THR A 20 -1.06 7.56 0.61
N CYS A 21 -0.63 6.30 0.80
CA CYS A 21 0.35 5.70 -0.09
C CYS A 21 -0.23 5.48 -1.49
N HIS A 22 0.46 5.97 -2.52
CA HIS A 22 -0.01 5.92 -3.91
C HIS A 22 0.26 4.59 -4.59
N VAL A 23 1.30 3.88 -4.19
CA VAL A 23 1.70 2.61 -4.81
C VAL A 23 1.66 1.50 -3.79
N GLY A 24 0.94 0.43 -4.12
CA GLY A 24 1.00 -0.83 -3.40
C GLY A 24 1.72 -1.89 -4.22
N ARG A 25 2.22 -2.92 -3.57
CA ARG A 25 2.89 -4.06 -4.20
C ARG A 25 2.10 -5.32 -3.96
N LEU A 26 1.55 -5.86 -5.03
CA LEU A 26 0.81 -7.12 -5.01
C LEU A 26 1.79 -8.28 -5.22
N GLY A 27 1.83 -9.20 -4.28
CA GLY A 27 2.52 -10.48 -4.38
C GLY A 27 1.56 -11.60 -4.74
N THR A 28 1.83 -12.32 -5.84
CA THR A 28 1.16 -13.54 -6.28
C THR A 28 2.16 -14.68 -6.41
N VAL A 29 1.70 -15.89 -6.69
CA VAL A 29 2.55 -17.02 -7.06
C VAL A 29 2.27 -17.37 -8.51
N SER A 30 3.29 -17.40 -9.35
CA SER A 30 3.17 -17.75 -10.76
C SER A 30 2.86 -19.25 -10.96
N LYS A 31 2.55 -19.62 -12.20
CA LYS A 31 2.22 -21.03 -12.58
C LYS A 31 3.35 -22.00 -12.26
N ASP A 32 4.58 -21.56 -12.35
CA ASP A 32 5.78 -22.35 -12.08
C ASP A 32 6.29 -22.21 -10.62
N GLY A 33 5.47 -21.58 -9.75
CA GLY A 33 5.73 -21.49 -8.31
C GLY A 33 6.59 -20.30 -7.87
N TYR A 34 7.01 -19.42 -8.79
CA TYR A 34 7.76 -18.25 -8.39
C TYR A 34 6.87 -17.21 -7.71
N PRO A 35 7.34 -16.56 -6.62
CA PRO A 35 6.69 -15.38 -6.09
C PRO A 35 6.90 -14.19 -7.06
N VAL A 36 5.81 -13.55 -7.46
CA VAL A 36 5.81 -12.41 -8.38
C VAL A 36 5.30 -11.19 -7.66
N VAL A 37 5.99 -10.06 -7.80
CA VAL A 37 5.59 -8.79 -7.19
C VAL A 37 5.34 -7.75 -8.27
N LYS A 38 4.17 -7.13 -8.22
CA LYS A 38 3.75 -6.09 -9.20
C LYS A 38 3.34 -4.82 -8.46
N PRO A 39 3.97 -3.66 -8.75
CA PRO A 39 3.49 -2.37 -8.26
C PRO A 39 2.18 -2.02 -8.98
N LEU A 40 1.26 -1.39 -8.24
CA LEU A 40 -0.02 -0.95 -8.78
C LEU A 40 -0.62 0.18 -7.93
N ASN A 41 -1.52 0.94 -8.51
CA ASN A 41 -2.37 1.86 -7.79
C ASN A 41 -3.56 1.10 -7.18
N PHE A 42 -4.04 1.56 -6.03
CA PHE A 42 -5.05 0.86 -5.26
C PHE A 42 -5.89 1.82 -4.42
N ALA A 43 -7.07 1.37 -4.01
CA ALA A 43 -7.88 2.04 -2.99
C ALA A 43 -8.17 1.07 -1.85
N TYR A 44 -8.18 1.59 -0.62
CA TYR A 44 -8.62 0.85 0.56
C TYR A 44 -10.02 1.32 0.96
N HIS A 45 -10.91 0.40 1.25
CA HIS A 45 -12.22 0.71 1.80
C HIS A 45 -12.74 -0.44 2.68
N ALA A 46 -13.12 -0.12 3.92
CA ALA A 46 -13.82 -1.02 4.84
C ALA A 46 -13.22 -2.45 4.95
N GLY A 47 -11.91 -2.56 5.08
CA GLY A 47 -11.21 -3.85 5.23
C GLY A 47 -10.94 -4.57 3.91
N LYS A 48 -11.10 -3.90 2.77
CA LYS A 48 -10.83 -4.41 1.44
C LYS A 48 -9.86 -3.52 0.70
N VAL A 49 -9.03 -4.11 -0.16
CA VAL A 49 -8.19 -3.38 -1.11
C VAL A 49 -8.72 -3.63 -2.51
N TYR A 50 -8.87 -2.57 -3.29
CA TYR A 50 -9.34 -2.62 -4.68
C TYR A 50 -8.27 -2.08 -5.62
N PHE A 51 -8.14 -2.73 -6.77
CA PHE A 51 -7.33 -2.23 -7.88
C PHE A 51 -7.94 -2.67 -9.22
N HIS A 52 -7.54 -2.01 -10.31
CA HIS A 52 -7.97 -2.39 -11.64
C HIS A 52 -6.84 -2.99 -12.47
N SER A 53 -7.20 -3.75 -13.49
CA SER A 53 -6.27 -4.42 -14.41
C SER A 53 -6.91 -4.64 -15.77
N ALA A 54 -6.13 -5.08 -16.76
CA ALA A 54 -6.69 -5.72 -17.93
C ALA A 54 -7.42 -7.01 -17.54
N GLN A 55 -8.34 -7.46 -18.38
CA GLN A 55 -9.12 -8.70 -18.18
C GLN A 55 -8.27 -9.99 -18.21
N GLU A 56 -7.10 -9.90 -18.86
CA GLU A 56 -6.19 -11.02 -19.09
C GLU A 56 -4.76 -10.65 -18.64
N GLY A 57 -3.92 -11.66 -18.50
CA GLY A 57 -2.51 -11.56 -18.16
C GLY A 57 -2.15 -12.28 -16.88
N GLU A 58 -0.85 -12.48 -16.68
CA GLU A 58 -0.26 -13.31 -15.63
C GLU A 58 -0.88 -13.05 -14.24
N LYS A 59 -1.07 -11.80 -13.85
CA LYS A 59 -1.67 -11.42 -12.55
C LYS A 59 -3.08 -11.99 -12.37
N ILE A 60 -3.91 -11.93 -13.42
CA ILE A 60 -5.29 -12.45 -13.40
C ILE A 60 -5.29 -13.99 -13.37
N GLU A 61 -4.41 -14.60 -14.16
CA GLU A 61 -4.24 -16.05 -14.18
C GLU A 61 -3.75 -16.59 -12.84
N ASP A 62 -2.78 -15.92 -12.22
CA ASP A 62 -2.27 -16.24 -10.90
C ASP A 62 -3.37 -16.19 -9.84
N ILE A 63 -4.14 -15.11 -9.79
CA ILE A 63 -5.25 -14.93 -8.85
C ILE A 63 -6.34 -15.99 -9.05
N ARG A 64 -6.66 -16.32 -10.30
CA ARG A 64 -7.66 -17.37 -10.59
C ARG A 64 -7.19 -18.77 -10.16
N ARG A 65 -5.89 -19.03 -10.27
CA ARG A 65 -5.29 -20.32 -9.90
C ARG A 65 -5.12 -20.45 -8.39
N ASP A 66 -4.58 -19.43 -7.73
CA ASP A 66 -4.41 -19.35 -6.28
C ASP A 66 -4.69 -17.92 -5.83
N ASN A 67 -5.81 -17.73 -5.17
CA ASN A 67 -6.28 -16.41 -4.78
C ASN A 67 -5.62 -15.87 -3.50
N ARG A 68 -4.73 -16.62 -2.87
CA ARG A 68 -3.93 -16.15 -1.73
C ARG A 68 -2.91 -15.14 -2.20
N VAL A 69 -2.93 -13.96 -1.61
CA VAL A 69 -2.03 -12.86 -2.00
C VAL A 69 -1.39 -12.22 -0.79
N CYS A 70 -0.24 -11.60 -1.03
CA CYS A 70 0.36 -10.64 -0.13
C CYS A 70 0.28 -9.25 -0.77
N PHE A 71 -0.12 -8.25 0.01
CA PHE A 71 -0.15 -6.89 -0.46
C PHE A 71 0.61 -6.01 0.53
N GLU A 72 1.45 -5.12 0.02
CA GLU A 72 2.33 -4.30 0.83
C GLU A 72 2.27 -2.85 0.38
N VAL A 73 2.35 -1.93 1.36
CA VAL A 73 2.65 -0.52 1.15
C VAL A 73 3.73 -0.08 2.13
N ASP A 74 4.60 0.84 1.69
CA ASP A 74 5.61 1.44 2.53
C ASP A 74 5.73 2.94 2.31
N LEU A 75 6.12 3.63 3.37
CA LEU A 75 6.44 5.05 3.38
C LEU A 75 7.85 5.24 3.96
N PRO A 76 8.87 5.43 3.12
CA PRO A 76 10.17 5.88 3.58
C PRO A 76 10.05 7.32 4.07
N ILE A 77 10.37 7.58 5.36
CA ILE A 77 10.15 8.89 5.99
C ILE A 77 11.45 9.68 6.06
N ALA A 78 12.53 9.04 6.52
CA ALA A 78 13.81 9.70 6.64
C ALA A 78 14.97 8.74 6.45
N PHE A 79 16.08 9.22 5.87
CA PHE A 79 17.36 8.55 5.90
C PHE A 79 18.22 9.20 6.98
N VAL A 80 18.64 8.41 7.96
CA VAL A 80 19.50 8.86 9.05
C VAL A 80 20.95 8.57 8.69
N THR A 81 21.78 9.60 8.62
CA THR A 81 23.23 9.49 8.44
C THR A 81 23.94 9.57 9.79
N SER A 82 25.11 8.97 9.90
CA SER A 82 26.00 9.12 11.07
C SER A 82 27.45 9.30 10.62
N LYS A 83 28.07 10.36 11.11
CA LYS A 83 29.50 10.64 10.86
C LYS A 83 30.41 9.73 11.67
N LEU A 84 29.92 9.16 12.79
CA LEU A 84 30.71 8.32 13.69
C LEU A 84 30.82 6.88 13.21
N SER A 85 29.77 6.34 12.58
CA SER A 85 29.79 4.95 12.11
C SER A 85 28.72 4.69 11.06
N PRO A 86 29.05 4.10 9.91
CA PRO A 86 28.07 3.69 8.91
C PRO A 86 27.00 2.72 9.45
N CYS A 87 27.35 1.90 10.45
CA CYS A 87 26.41 0.96 11.08
C CYS A 87 25.30 1.66 11.87
N ARG A 88 25.41 2.96 12.13
CA ARG A 88 24.38 3.78 12.78
C ARG A 88 23.44 4.45 11.77
N SER A 89 23.77 4.41 10.48
CA SER A 89 22.89 4.92 9.42
C SER A 89 21.71 3.95 9.21
N SER A 90 20.52 4.49 8.97
CA SER A 90 19.30 3.69 8.82
C SER A 90 18.19 4.46 8.11
N TYR A 91 17.21 3.73 7.54
CA TYR A 91 15.94 4.31 7.13
C TYR A 91 14.93 4.28 8.27
N LEU A 92 14.22 5.41 8.42
CA LEU A 92 13.02 5.51 9.22
C LEU A 92 11.82 5.39 8.28
N TYR A 93 10.84 4.58 8.65
CA TYR A 93 9.77 4.19 7.74
C TYR A 93 8.51 3.76 8.48
N ARG A 94 7.42 3.73 7.74
CA ARG A 94 6.21 2.96 8.05
C ARG A 94 5.93 1.98 6.93
N SER A 95 5.37 0.83 7.26
CA SER A 95 4.92 -0.16 6.27
C SER A 95 3.72 -0.94 6.79
N VAL A 96 2.91 -1.41 5.84
CA VAL A 96 1.75 -2.28 6.09
C VAL A 96 1.88 -3.50 5.20
N ILE A 97 1.74 -4.68 5.80
CA ILE A 97 1.67 -5.95 5.08
C ILE A 97 0.28 -6.56 5.32
N ILE A 98 -0.37 -6.91 4.24
CA ILE A 98 -1.67 -7.56 4.20
C ILE A 98 -1.49 -8.97 3.63
N LYS A 99 -2.08 -9.97 4.29
CA LYS A 99 -2.37 -11.26 3.66
C LYS A 99 -3.88 -11.36 3.48
N GLY A 100 -4.30 -11.89 2.36
CA GLY A 100 -5.72 -11.99 2.05
C GLY A 100 -5.98 -12.81 0.81
N ARG A 101 -7.24 -12.74 0.35
CA ARG A 101 -7.69 -13.43 -0.85
C ARG A 101 -8.17 -12.43 -1.89
N ALA A 102 -7.62 -12.57 -3.10
CA ALA A 102 -7.97 -11.72 -4.23
C ALA A 102 -9.06 -12.39 -5.08
N TYR A 103 -10.02 -11.58 -5.55
CA TYR A 103 -11.12 -12.02 -6.41
C TYR A 103 -11.32 -11.02 -7.54
N VAL A 104 -11.58 -11.54 -8.74
CA VAL A 104 -12.10 -10.72 -9.84
C VAL A 104 -13.56 -10.40 -9.52
N VAL A 105 -13.89 -9.10 -9.46
CA VAL A 105 -15.22 -8.62 -9.12
C VAL A 105 -16.12 -8.72 -10.35
N GLU A 106 -17.18 -9.52 -10.26
CA GLU A 106 -18.16 -9.71 -11.34
C GLU A 106 -19.35 -8.73 -11.23
N ASP A 107 -19.76 -8.38 -10.00
CA ASP A 107 -20.85 -7.47 -9.76
C ASP A 107 -20.56 -6.07 -10.29
N VAL A 108 -21.44 -5.56 -11.17
CA VAL A 108 -21.26 -4.27 -11.86
C VAL A 108 -21.25 -3.11 -10.87
N SER A 109 -22.09 -3.16 -9.85
CA SER A 109 -22.21 -2.08 -8.86
C SER A 109 -20.95 -2.00 -8.00
N GLU A 110 -20.39 -3.14 -7.59
CA GLU A 110 -19.11 -3.18 -6.88
C GLU A 110 -17.93 -2.75 -7.76
N ARG A 111 -17.95 -3.08 -9.07
CA ARG A 111 -16.91 -2.60 -10.01
C ARG A 111 -16.92 -1.08 -10.15
N VAL A 112 -18.11 -0.48 -10.33
CA VAL A 112 -18.28 0.98 -10.39
C VAL A 112 -17.82 1.62 -9.09
N PHE A 113 -18.26 1.10 -7.96
CA PHE A 113 -17.86 1.57 -6.63
C PHE A 113 -16.33 1.57 -6.47
N ALA A 114 -15.65 0.46 -6.82
CA ALA A 114 -14.21 0.33 -6.69
C ALA A 114 -13.45 1.34 -7.56
N LEU A 115 -13.90 1.54 -8.81
CA LEU A 115 -13.31 2.52 -9.71
C LEU A 115 -13.51 3.95 -9.20
N GLN A 116 -14.69 4.26 -8.64
CA GLN A 116 -14.92 5.55 -7.98
C GLN A 116 -13.95 5.77 -6.80
N ARG A 117 -13.73 4.76 -5.94
CA ARG A 117 -12.76 4.87 -4.83
C ARG A 117 -11.33 5.11 -5.32
N LEU A 118 -10.94 4.49 -6.44
CA LEU A 118 -9.64 4.75 -7.08
C LEU A 118 -9.57 6.20 -7.56
N MET A 119 -10.58 6.69 -8.26
CA MET A 119 -10.59 8.07 -8.77
C MET A 119 -10.55 9.08 -7.61
N GLU A 120 -11.35 8.91 -6.58
CA GLU A 120 -11.35 9.78 -5.39
C GLU A 120 -9.99 9.86 -4.71
N LYS A 121 -9.22 8.77 -4.71
CA LYS A 121 -7.89 8.75 -4.11
C LYS A 121 -6.84 9.46 -4.96
N TYR A 122 -6.90 9.33 -6.29
CA TYR A 122 -5.84 9.82 -7.18
C TYR A 122 -6.15 11.14 -7.86
N GLU A 123 -7.42 11.47 -8.00
CA GLU A 123 -7.91 12.68 -8.66
C GLU A 123 -9.09 13.31 -7.89
N PRO A 124 -8.91 13.68 -6.61
CA PRO A 124 -10.02 14.10 -5.73
C PRO A 124 -10.69 15.40 -6.17
N GLU A 125 -10.03 16.22 -6.98
CA GLU A 125 -10.54 17.52 -7.43
C GLU A 125 -11.32 17.46 -8.74
N TYR A 126 -11.37 16.29 -9.40
CA TYR A 126 -12.04 16.15 -10.69
C TYR A 126 -13.47 15.63 -10.54
N SER A 127 -14.38 16.24 -11.30
CA SER A 127 -15.73 15.69 -11.52
C SER A 127 -15.67 14.73 -12.71
N TYR A 128 -16.00 13.48 -12.48
CA TYR A 128 -15.97 12.46 -13.55
C TYR A 128 -17.35 12.36 -14.20
N ALA A 129 -17.32 12.17 -15.53
CA ALA A 129 -18.45 11.61 -16.23
C ALA A 129 -18.66 10.13 -15.79
N GLU A 130 -19.81 9.56 -16.15
CA GLU A 130 -20.03 8.12 -15.95
C GLU A 130 -18.96 7.29 -16.67
N PHE A 131 -18.60 6.15 -16.07
CA PHE A 131 -17.66 5.23 -16.71
C PHE A 131 -18.26 4.66 -18.00
N PRO A 132 -17.63 4.83 -19.17
CA PRO A 132 -18.17 4.32 -20.43
C PRO A 132 -18.27 2.79 -20.39
N ALA A 133 -19.41 2.25 -20.78
CA ALA A 133 -19.70 0.80 -20.69
C ALA A 133 -18.69 -0.05 -21.48
N ASP A 134 -18.22 0.43 -22.64
CA ASP A 134 -17.21 -0.23 -23.46
C ASP A 134 -15.88 -0.35 -22.71
N LYS A 135 -15.44 0.69 -21.99
CA LYS A 135 -14.23 0.67 -21.17
C LYS A 135 -14.37 -0.20 -19.93
N MET A 136 -15.56 -0.17 -19.31
CA MET A 136 -15.88 -1.07 -18.20
C MET A 136 -15.74 -2.54 -18.59
N ASN A 137 -16.15 -2.90 -19.80
CA ASN A 137 -16.06 -4.29 -20.28
C ASN A 137 -14.62 -4.75 -20.55
N LEU A 138 -13.67 -3.83 -20.75
CA LEU A 138 -12.24 -4.12 -20.96
C LEU A 138 -11.43 -4.10 -19.67
N THR A 139 -12.03 -3.67 -18.55
CA THR A 139 -11.34 -3.47 -17.28
C THR A 139 -11.77 -4.51 -16.26
N ALA A 140 -10.83 -5.31 -15.75
CA ALA A 140 -11.04 -6.12 -14.57
C ALA A 140 -10.87 -5.27 -13.31
N VAL A 141 -11.75 -5.44 -12.35
CA VAL A 141 -11.60 -4.94 -10.98
C VAL A 141 -11.30 -6.11 -10.08
N ILE A 142 -10.30 -5.98 -9.24
CA ILE A 142 -9.89 -6.99 -8.29
C ILE A 142 -10.12 -6.44 -6.88
N ARG A 143 -10.69 -7.29 -6.03
CA ARG A 143 -10.85 -7.08 -4.60
C ARG A 143 -9.95 -8.01 -3.82
N ILE A 144 -9.24 -7.51 -2.82
CA ILE A 144 -8.55 -8.32 -1.81
C ILE A 144 -9.35 -8.23 -0.52
N ASP A 145 -9.89 -9.35 -0.06
CA ASP A 145 -10.48 -9.49 1.27
C ASP A 145 -9.34 -9.74 2.27
N ILE A 146 -9.19 -8.85 3.25
CA ILE A 146 -8.07 -8.87 4.20
C ILE A 146 -8.31 -9.93 5.27
N GLU A 147 -7.39 -10.91 5.39
CA GLU A 147 -7.39 -11.93 6.45
C GLU A 147 -6.43 -11.54 7.59
N GLU A 148 -5.24 -11.04 7.25
CA GLU A 148 -4.24 -10.57 8.22
C GLU A 148 -3.74 -9.18 7.83
N LEU A 149 -3.61 -8.31 8.81
CA LEU A 149 -3.13 -6.94 8.65
C LEU A 149 -2.07 -6.64 9.70
N ALA A 150 -0.87 -6.27 9.27
CA ALA A 150 0.24 -5.95 10.17
C ALA A 150 0.92 -4.65 9.74
N GLY A 151 0.97 -3.68 10.65
CA GLY A 151 1.73 -2.44 10.47
C GLY A 151 3.07 -2.50 11.22
N LYS A 152 4.09 -1.88 10.64
CA LYS A 152 5.42 -1.76 11.23
C LYS A 152 5.99 -0.38 11.00
N GLU A 153 6.64 0.19 12.01
CA GLU A 153 7.32 1.47 11.92
C GLU A 153 8.69 1.45 12.61
N ASP A 154 9.57 2.29 12.11
CA ASP A 154 10.78 2.72 12.78
C ASP A 154 10.86 4.24 12.67
N LEU A 155 10.62 4.94 13.77
CA LEU A 155 10.63 6.40 13.84
C LEU A 155 11.87 6.94 14.56
N GLY A 156 12.89 6.09 14.72
CA GLY A 156 14.08 6.40 15.49
C GLY A 156 13.89 6.14 16.99
N LYS A 157 15.00 6.19 17.73
CA LYS A 157 15.00 5.96 19.18
C LYS A 157 15.07 7.24 19.98
N GLU A 158 15.78 8.22 19.48
CA GLU A 158 16.08 9.48 20.15
C GLU A 158 14.92 10.47 19.96
N GLN A 159 14.61 11.21 21.02
CA GLN A 159 13.47 12.14 21.02
C GLN A 159 13.55 13.22 19.92
N PRO A 160 14.69 13.90 19.70
CA PRO A 160 14.79 14.90 18.63
C PRO A 160 14.52 14.32 17.24
N MET A 161 14.91 13.06 17.00
CA MET A 161 14.67 12.38 15.73
C MET A 161 13.20 12.07 15.53
N LYS A 162 12.52 11.59 16.58
CA LYS A 162 11.06 11.35 16.51
C LYS A 162 10.28 12.63 16.23
N GLU A 163 10.67 13.73 16.88
CA GLU A 163 10.05 15.04 16.65
C GLU A 163 10.23 15.52 15.23
N ALA A 164 11.44 15.39 14.65
CA ALA A 164 11.71 15.73 13.27
C ALA A 164 10.87 14.89 12.29
N VAL A 165 10.76 13.58 12.54
CA VAL A 165 9.94 12.66 11.74
C VAL A 165 8.46 13.04 11.83
N MET A 166 7.94 13.28 13.03
CA MET A 166 6.53 13.66 13.20
C MET A 166 6.22 14.99 12.52
N LYS A 167 7.11 15.98 12.66
CA LYS A 167 6.98 17.27 11.97
C LYS A 167 6.96 17.11 10.45
N ALA A 168 7.83 16.25 9.89
CA ALA A 168 7.86 16.00 8.44
C ALA A 168 6.54 15.40 7.94
N LEU A 169 5.96 14.45 8.69
CA LEU A 169 4.67 13.84 8.37
C LEU A 169 3.50 14.83 8.49
N GLU A 170 3.47 15.63 9.59
CA GLU A 170 2.40 16.60 9.83
C GLU A 170 2.40 17.76 8.82
N GLN A 171 3.58 18.17 8.36
CA GLN A 171 3.74 19.27 7.39
C GLN A 171 3.72 18.80 5.92
N ASN A 172 3.44 17.53 5.64
CA ASN A 172 3.46 16.95 4.29
C ASN A 172 4.75 17.31 3.52
N MET A 173 5.91 17.25 4.20
CA MET A 173 7.20 17.53 3.57
C MET A 173 7.48 16.52 2.47
N GLN A 174 8.30 16.92 1.48
CA GLN A 174 8.77 15.97 0.48
C GLN A 174 9.64 14.89 1.15
N LEU A 175 9.18 13.64 1.11
CA LEU A 175 9.84 12.49 1.74
C LEU A 175 10.66 11.69 0.71
N PRO A 176 11.73 10.99 1.13
CA PRO A 176 12.30 11.01 2.50
C PRO A 176 13.16 12.23 2.77
N ILE A 177 13.13 12.73 4.01
CA ILE A 177 14.07 13.76 4.50
C ILE A 177 15.40 13.12 4.92
N VAL A 178 16.46 13.93 5.03
CA VAL A 178 17.76 13.48 5.55
C VAL A 178 17.95 14.06 6.96
N LEU A 179 18.31 13.20 7.91
CA LEU A 179 18.62 13.55 9.29
C LEU A 179 20.07 13.14 9.61
N GLU A 180 20.77 13.99 10.34
CA GLU A 180 22.11 13.67 10.87
C GLU A 180 22.01 13.16 12.31
N ARG A 181 22.82 12.17 12.64
CA ARG A 181 23.00 11.62 13.98
C ARG A 181 24.47 11.71 14.36
N ASP A 182 24.76 12.24 15.52
CA ASP A 182 26.07 12.23 16.15
C ASP A 182 26.45 10.83 16.71
#